data_e857cafcf35a239750b18a5dca0b997c
#
_entry.id   e857cafcf35a239750b18a5dca0b997c
#
_cell.length_a   1.000
_cell.length_b   1.000
_cell.length_c   1.000
_cell.angle_alpha   90.00
_cell.angle_beta   90.00
_cell.angle_gamma   90.00
#
_symmetry.space_group_name_H-M   'P 1'
#
loop_
_entity.id
_entity.type
_entity.pdbx_description
1 polymer ?
#
loop_
_entity_poly.entity_id
_entity_poly.type
_entity_poly.pdbx_seq_one_letter_code
_entity_poly.pdbx_strand_id
1 'polypeptide(L)'
;ISIYPPTLDGKNIEQKRQEILKYFNNTYELFEKIFELLENDKVFYKKSEPTRHPMIFYFGHTATFFINKLILMKIIDKRVDANFESIFAIGVDEMEWDDVNSKNYSWPKVEEVRRYRNIVKKIVQDLICKLEFELPIKQNSAMWIILMGIEHERIHIETSLVLHRQMPLQFIKNIKELNICTHSSKSPKNDMVKISSQAVKLGKNINHNLYGWDNEYGVYKESVNEFKVSKYLVSNAEFMEFVENNGYEREEFWDEDGLKYLKNTNAKHPVFWILKDGVYKYRAISQIIDMPLDWPVDVNALEAQAFCKYKSKIDGVTYMLPSEAEYRAIYEQTNIEDLPDFDQNRANLNFYHYASSSPVNEFAFHTKNGEVIYDVVGNVWQWSRTFIHPFDGFKVHEAYDDFSVPTFDEKHLIIVGSSWASSGNLIMKHSRYAFRKHFPQNAGFRYVISNNQNDNKLDIYESDELVSQYCEFQYGDEYFGVKNFSKECAKIGIDFSKNKTKALDLGCATARASFELAKEFDEVEGIDFSARFI
;
A
#
# COMPACT_ATOMS: atom_id res chain seq x y z
N ILE A 1 5.23 -21.08 -2.07
CA ILE A 1 4.92 -20.96 -0.64
C ILE A 1 3.50 -20.41 -0.45
N SER A 2 3.14 -19.37 -1.17
CA SER A 2 1.81 -18.76 -1.13
C SER A 2 0.88 -19.34 -2.21
N ILE A 3 -0.43 -19.27 -2.00
CA ILE A 3 -1.44 -19.77 -2.93
C ILE A 3 -2.27 -18.61 -3.52
N TYR A 4 -2.99 -18.91 -4.60
CA TYR A 4 -3.92 -17.95 -5.22
C TYR A 4 -5.06 -17.56 -4.29
N PRO A 5 -5.50 -16.29 -4.35
CA PRO A 5 -6.71 -15.85 -3.66
C PRO A 5 -7.95 -16.56 -4.25
N PRO A 6 -8.95 -16.88 -3.42
CA PRO A 6 -10.23 -17.41 -3.91
C PRO A 6 -11.00 -16.32 -4.65
N THR A 7 -11.77 -16.71 -5.64
CA THR A 7 -12.78 -15.82 -6.23
C THR A 7 -13.98 -15.66 -5.29
N LEU A 8 -14.74 -14.58 -5.46
CA LEU A 8 -15.94 -14.29 -4.66
C LEU A 8 -17.17 -15.06 -5.15
N ASP A 9 -17.14 -15.55 -6.37
CA ASP A 9 -18.19 -16.33 -7.02
C ASP A 9 -17.97 -17.85 -6.84
N GLY A 10 -18.94 -18.62 -7.32
CA GLY A 10 -18.91 -20.07 -7.30
C GLY A 10 -20.31 -20.66 -7.33
N LYS A 11 -20.39 -21.98 -7.45
CA LYS A 11 -21.66 -22.71 -7.49
C LYS A 11 -21.91 -23.55 -6.23
N ASN A 12 -20.89 -23.76 -5.42
CA ASN A 12 -20.94 -24.64 -4.25
C ASN A 12 -20.35 -23.91 -3.04
N ILE A 13 -21.19 -23.64 -2.05
CA ILE A 13 -20.83 -22.92 -0.82
C ILE A 13 -19.78 -23.69 -0.02
N GLU A 14 -19.92 -25.01 0.10
CA GLU A 14 -18.98 -25.80 0.90
C GLU A 14 -17.59 -25.86 0.24
N GLN A 15 -17.53 -26.00 -1.07
CA GLN A 15 -16.27 -25.89 -1.81
C GLN A 15 -15.61 -24.52 -1.58
N LYS A 16 -16.38 -23.44 -1.69
CA LYS A 16 -15.89 -22.07 -1.45
C LYS A 16 -15.40 -21.89 -0.03
N ARG A 17 -16.11 -22.46 0.96
CA ARG A 17 -15.68 -22.48 2.36
C ARG A 17 -14.30 -23.11 2.52
N GLN A 18 -14.06 -24.25 1.89
CA GLN A 18 -12.76 -24.95 1.94
C GLN A 18 -11.66 -24.16 1.24
N GLU A 19 -11.97 -23.48 0.11
CA GLU A 19 -11.04 -22.58 -0.56
C GLU A 19 -10.61 -21.43 0.37
N ILE A 20 -11.56 -20.77 1.02
CA ILE A 20 -11.30 -19.66 1.95
C ILE A 20 -10.53 -20.16 3.19
N LEU A 21 -10.90 -21.30 3.76
CA LEU A 21 -10.20 -21.88 4.90
C LEU A 21 -8.74 -22.21 4.57
N LYS A 22 -8.51 -22.79 3.40
CA LYS A 22 -7.15 -23.06 2.91
C LYS A 22 -6.35 -21.77 2.70
N TYR A 23 -6.99 -20.75 2.15
CA TYR A 23 -6.38 -19.44 1.90
C TYR A 23 -6.02 -18.72 3.21
N PHE A 24 -6.94 -18.73 4.18
CA PHE A 24 -6.69 -18.20 5.52
C PHE A 24 -5.50 -18.91 6.19
N ASN A 25 -5.51 -20.23 6.23
CA ASN A 25 -4.44 -21.00 6.87
C ASN A 25 -3.08 -20.73 6.23
N ASN A 26 -3.03 -20.69 4.90
CA ASN A 26 -1.79 -20.37 4.17
C ASN A 26 -1.29 -18.96 4.48
N THR A 27 -2.18 -17.97 4.52
CA THR A 27 -1.81 -16.58 4.84
C THR A 27 -1.26 -16.49 6.26
N TYR A 28 -1.97 -17.05 7.22
CA TYR A 28 -1.60 -16.99 8.64
C TYR A 28 -0.26 -17.71 8.90
N GLU A 29 -0.05 -18.87 8.31
CA GLU A 29 1.20 -19.64 8.41
C GLU A 29 2.36 -18.93 7.73
N LEU A 30 2.14 -18.31 6.57
CA LEU A 30 3.17 -17.54 5.88
C LEU A 30 3.56 -16.30 6.70
N PHE A 31 2.60 -15.59 7.29
CA PHE A 31 2.89 -14.45 8.16
C PHE A 31 3.72 -14.86 9.38
N GLU A 32 3.37 -15.93 10.07
CA GLU A 32 4.18 -16.44 11.19
C GLU A 32 5.56 -16.87 10.73
N LYS A 33 5.66 -17.48 9.55
CA LYS A 33 6.92 -17.92 8.96
C LYS A 33 7.90 -16.76 8.73
N ILE A 34 7.45 -15.61 8.23
CA ILE A 34 8.35 -14.47 8.04
C ILE A 34 8.89 -13.91 9.37
N PHE A 35 8.14 -14.04 10.47
CA PHE A 35 8.63 -13.64 11.80
C PHE A 35 9.61 -14.64 12.43
N GLU A 36 9.74 -15.85 11.89
CA GLU A 36 10.83 -16.76 12.22
C GLU A 36 12.21 -16.25 11.72
N LEU A 37 12.23 -15.27 10.81
CA LEU A 37 13.47 -14.58 10.39
C LEU A 37 14.16 -13.88 11.56
N LEU A 38 13.42 -13.43 12.58
CA LEU A 38 14.00 -12.79 13.75
C LEU A 38 14.83 -13.78 14.58
N GLU A 39 16.08 -13.42 14.88
CA GLU A 39 17.06 -14.30 15.51
C GLU A 39 16.59 -14.85 16.87
N ASN A 40 15.90 -14.01 17.65
CA ASN A 40 15.35 -14.37 18.97
C ASN A 40 14.28 -13.37 19.41
N ASP A 41 13.60 -13.68 20.52
CA ASP A 41 12.49 -12.86 21.03
C ASP A 41 12.88 -11.42 21.41
N LYS A 42 14.14 -11.14 21.74
CA LYS A 42 14.59 -9.77 22.05
C LYS A 42 14.55 -8.87 20.84
N VAL A 43 14.65 -9.43 19.62
CA VAL A 43 14.62 -8.69 18.37
C VAL A 43 13.21 -8.16 18.08
N PHE A 44 12.16 -8.80 18.55
CA PHE A 44 10.80 -8.31 18.42
C PHE A 44 10.60 -6.89 18.98
N TYR A 45 11.38 -6.50 19.98
CA TYR A 45 11.29 -5.17 20.60
C TYR A 45 12.19 -4.12 19.93
N LYS A 46 12.86 -4.48 18.84
CA LYS A 46 13.69 -3.54 18.08
C LYS A 46 12.91 -2.93 16.93
N LYS A 47 13.21 -1.66 16.68
CA LYS A 47 12.79 -0.95 15.48
C LYS A 47 13.79 -1.23 14.36
N SER A 48 13.31 -1.51 13.17
CA SER A 48 14.13 -1.63 11.96
C SER A 48 14.52 -0.25 11.43
N GLU A 49 13.68 0.73 11.69
CA GLU A 49 13.80 2.10 11.21
C GLU A 49 13.16 3.05 12.25
N PRO A 50 13.74 4.25 12.50
CA PRO A 50 13.31 5.14 13.58
C PRO A 50 11.83 5.55 13.54
N THR A 51 11.26 5.75 12.36
CA THR A 51 9.87 6.20 12.16
C THR A 51 8.84 5.07 12.19
N ARG A 52 9.28 3.84 12.50
CA ARG A 52 8.42 2.65 12.57
C ARG A 52 8.27 2.11 13.97
N HIS A 53 7.24 1.32 14.18
CA HIS A 53 7.06 0.56 15.42
C HIS A 53 8.08 -0.59 15.54
N PRO A 54 8.33 -1.11 16.76
CA PRO A 54 9.10 -2.34 16.92
C PRO A 54 8.37 -3.54 16.31
N MET A 55 9.12 -4.58 15.92
CA MET A 55 8.58 -5.74 15.19
C MET A 55 7.42 -6.45 15.92
N ILE A 56 7.38 -6.41 17.25
CA ILE A 56 6.30 -6.99 18.05
C ILE A 56 4.94 -6.37 17.72
N PHE A 57 4.92 -5.07 17.39
CA PHE A 57 3.71 -4.38 16.99
C PHE A 57 3.10 -5.06 15.75
N TYR A 58 3.86 -5.21 14.67
CA TYR A 58 3.38 -5.83 13.43
C TYR A 58 2.96 -7.28 13.64
N PHE A 59 3.68 -8.00 14.52
CA PHE A 59 3.34 -9.38 14.85
C PHE A 59 1.98 -9.53 15.56
N GLY A 60 1.61 -8.59 16.43
CA GLY A 60 0.31 -8.57 17.10
C GLY A 60 -0.81 -7.95 16.26
N HIS A 61 -0.49 -6.94 15.46
CA HIS A 61 -1.42 -6.08 14.74
C HIS A 61 -2.38 -6.84 13.82
N THR A 62 -1.87 -7.74 12.99
CA THR A 62 -2.71 -8.46 12.03
C THR A 62 -3.75 -9.36 12.71
N ALA A 63 -3.42 -9.96 13.84
CA ALA A 63 -4.37 -10.78 14.60
C ALA A 63 -5.43 -9.91 15.30
N THR A 64 -5.03 -8.78 15.91
CA THR A 64 -5.99 -7.87 16.54
C THR A 64 -6.92 -7.21 15.52
N PHE A 65 -6.44 -6.99 14.29
CA PHE A 65 -7.28 -6.50 13.21
C PHE A 65 -8.50 -7.38 12.98
N PHE A 66 -8.33 -8.71 12.88
CA PHE A 66 -9.46 -9.64 12.74
C PHE A 66 -10.49 -9.41 13.85
N ILE A 67 -10.08 -9.43 15.11
CA ILE A 67 -11.00 -9.29 16.24
C ILE A 67 -11.69 -7.92 16.23
N ASN A 68 -10.95 -6.83 16.01
CA ASN A 68 -11.51 -5.48 15.97
C ASN A 68 -12.56 -5.33 14.88
N LYS A 69 -12.30 -5.83 13.66
CA LYS A 69 -13.27 -5.76 12.56
C LYS A 69 -14.48 -6.68 12.77
N LEU A 70 -14.26 -7.86 13.32
CA LEU A 70 -15.36 -8.79 13.65
C LEU A 70 -16.28 -8.25 14.76
N ILE A 71 -15.73 -7.56 15.77
CA ILE A 71 -16.50 -6.86 16.82
C ILE A 71 -17.26 -5.67 16.22
N LEU A 72 -16.56 -4.82 15.45
CA LEU A 72 -17.14 -3.63 14.81
C LEU A 72 -18.39 -4.00 13.97
N MET A 73 -18.26 -5.06 13.19
CA MET A 73 -19.34 -5.55 12.31
C MET A 73 -20.32 -6.49 13.03
N LYS A 74 -20.23 -6.63 14.36
CA LYS A 74 -21.11 -7.44 15.19
C LYS A 74 -21.20 -8.92 14.77
N ILE A 75 -20.13 -9.45 14.19
CA ILE A 75 -20.00 -10.87 13.81
C ILE A 75 -19.68 -11.71 15.05
N ILE A 76 -18.92 -11.15 15.98
CA ILE A 76 -18.70 -11.67 17.33
C ILE A 76 -19.01 -10.58 18.36
N ASP A 77 -19.37 -10.98 19.57
CA ASP A 77 -19.74 -10.08 20.66
C ASP A 77 -18.71 -9.99 21.79
N LYS A 78 -17.69 -10.84 21.76
CA LYS A 78 -16.67 -10.91 22.81
C LYS A 78 -15.29 -10.69 22.26
N ARG A 79 -14.56 -9.79 22.91
CA ARG A 79 -13.12 -9.58 22.69
C ARG A 79 -12.32 -10.73 23.27
N VAL A 80 -11.15 -10.98 22.71
CA VAL A 80 -10.19 -11.95 23.24
C VAL A 80 -9.35 -11.31 24.35
N ASP A 81 -8.80 -10.13 24.07
CA ASP A 81 -8.03 -9.31 25.03
C ASP A 81 -8.12 -7.84 24.61
N ALA A 82 -8.93 -7.08 25.34
CA ALA A 82 -9.20 -5.67 25.03
C ALA A 82 -7.92 -4.79 25.07
N ASN A 83 -6.95 -5.13 25.90
CA ASN A 83 -5.70 -4.39 25.96
C ASN A 83 -4.84 -4.63 24.71
N PHE A 84 -4.72 -5.89 24.26
CA PHE A 84 -4.01 -6.19 23.01
C PHE A 84 -4.69 -5.56 21.81
N GLU A 85 -6.01 -5.66 21.74
CA GLU A 85 -6.83 -5.12 20.68
C GLU A 85 -6.83 -3.59 20.60
N SER A 86 -6.42 -2.93 21.69
CA SER A 86 -6.16 -1.48 21.73
C SER A 86 -4.71 -1.15 21.35
N ILE A 87 -3.72 -1.75 22.00
CA ILE A 87 -2.30 -1.38 21.82
C ILE A 87 -1.78 -1.71 20.41
N PHE A 88 -2.28 -2.78 19.80
CA PHE A 88 -1.91 -3.17 18.44
C PHE A 88 -2.82 -2.58 17.34
N ALA A 89 -3.82 -1.79 17.70
CA ALA A 89 -4.70 -1.09 16.74
C ALA A 89 -4.27 0.34 16.43
N ILE A 90 -3.25 0.84 17.10
CA ILE A 90 -2.74 2.21 16.88
C ILE A 90 -2.27 2.34 15.43
N GLY A 91 -2.60 3.49 14.81
CA GLY A 91 -2.29 3.78 13.40
C GLY A 91 -0.86 3.42 13.02
N VAL A 92 -0.73 2.70 11.91
CA VAL A 92 0.42 1.83 11.72
C VAL A 92 1.53 2.49 11.01
N ASP A 93 1.23 3.28 10.06
CA ASP A 93 2.23 3.21 9.07
C ASP A 93 2.73 4.55 8.68
N GLU A 94 3.11 5.27 8.42
CA GLU A 94 3.64 6.43 7.74
C GLU A 94 3.69 7.66 8.65
N MET A 95 4.36 7.46 9.77
CA MET A 95 4.64 8.58 10.65
C MET A 95 5.67 9.51 10.01
N GLU A 96 5.48 10.80 10.16
CA GLU A 96 6.52 11.77 9.85
C GLU A 96 7.66 11.66 10.86
N TRP A 97 8.81 12.27 10.55
CA TRP A 97 10.03 12.20 11.36
C TRP A 97 9.81 12.59 12.83
N ASP A 98 8.75 13.34 13.12
CA ASP A 98 8.43 13.89 14.45
C ASP A 98 7.33 13.13 15.22
N ASP A 99 6.62 12.19 14.56
CA ASP A 99 5.40 11.58 15.10
C ASP A 99 5.64 10.42 16.09
N VAL A 100 6.84 9.85 16.14
CA VAL A 100 7.10 8.64 16.91
C VAL A 100 7.54 8.95 18.34
N ASN A 101 6.60 8.97 19.28
CA ASN A 101 6.92 9.00 20.69
C ASN A 101 6.90 7.58 21.30
N SER A 102 8.06 6.90 21.30
CA SER A 102 8.22 5.52 21.78
C SER A 102 8.16 5.35 23.30
N LYS A 103 8.05 6.44 24.07
CA LYS A 103 8.18 6.39 25.56
C LYS A 103 6.93 5.88 26.27
N ASN A 104 5.80 5.71 25.57
CA ASN A 104 4.51 5.43 26.19
C ASN A 104 3.98 4.00 26.01
N TYR A 105 4.73 3.10 25.34
CA TYR A 105 4.22 1.75 25.06
C TYR A 105 4.91 0.69 25.93
N SER A 106 4.11 -0.06 26.68
CA SER A 106 4.55 -1.28 27.38
C SER A 106 4.12 -2.50 26.54
N TRP A 107 5.04 -2.99 25.71
CA TRP A 107 4.76 -4.13 24.84
C TRP A 107 4.69 -5.44 25.64
N PRO A 108 3.70 -6.32 25.35
CA PRO A 108 3.57 -7.61 25.98
C PRO A 108 4.74 -8.55 25.62
N LYS A 109 4.83 -9.69 26.31
CA LYS A 109 5.82 -10.73 25.96
C LYS A 109 5.45 -11.40 24.63
N VAL A 110 6.48 -11.73 23.85
CA VAL A 110 6.29 -12.40 22.55
C VAL A 110 5.45 -13.67 22.67
N GLU A 111 5.68 -14.46 23.74
CA GLU A 111 4.91 -15.67 24.02
C GLU A 111 3.40 -15.39 24.25
N GLU A 112 3.07 -14.27 24.90
CA GLU A 112 1.68 -13.84 25.12
C GLU A 112 1.02 -13.46 23.79
N VAL A 113 1.74 -12.76 22.90
CA VAL A 113 1.27 -12.42 21.57
C VAL A 113 1.09 -13.70 20.73
N ARG A 114 2.00 -14.67 20.80
CA ARG A 114 1.84 -15.97 20.11
C ARG A 114 0.60 -16.72 20.59
N ARG A 115 0.33 -16.75 21.90
CA ARG A 115 -0.90 -17.36 22.44
C ARG A 115 -2.15 -16.64 21.95
N TYR A 116 -2.14 -15.31 21.97
CA TYR A 116 -3.25 -14.51 21.42
C TYR A 116 -3.49 -14.83 19.95
N ARG A 117 -2.46 -14.83 19.12
CA ARG A 117 -2.56 -15.20 17.69
C ARG A 117 -3.17 -16.58 17.50
N ASN A 118 -2.75 -17.58 18.28
CA ASN A 118 -3.30 -18.93 18.20
C ASN A 118 -4.79 -18.98 18.54
N ILE A 119 -5.25 -18.20 19.51
CA ILE A 119 -6.68 -18.07 19.86
C ILE A 119 -7.43 -17.44 18.68
N VAL A 120 -6.92 -16.35 18.13
CA VAL A 120 -7.53 -15.66 16.98
C VAL A 120 -7.59 -16.59 15.77
N LYS A 121 -6.51 -17.31 15.45
CA LYS A 121 -6.50 -18.33 14.37
C LYS A 121 -7.67 -19.29 14.51
N LYS A 122 -7.88 -19.85 15.70
CA LYS A 122 -8.96 -20.79 15.95
C LYS A 122 -10.34 -20.15 15.81
N ILE A 123 -10.54 -18.94 16.32
CA ILE A 123 -11.81 -18.21 16.19
C ILE A 123 -12.15 -18.00 14.72
N VAL A 124 -11.20 -17.53 13.91
CA VAL A 124 -11.44 -17.27 12.48
C VAL A 124 -11.68 -18.58 11.72
N GLN A 125 -10.92 -19.64 12.00
CA GLN A 125 -11.19 -20.98 11.43
C GLN A 125 -12.60 -21.47 11.75
N ASP A 126 -13.02 -21.36 13.01
CA ASP A 126 -14.35 -21.77 13.47
C ASP A 126 -15.45 -20.94 12.79
N LEU A 127 -15.23 -19.63 12.61
CA LEU A 127 -16.16 -18.76 11.89
C LEU A 127 -16.27 -19.16 10.41
N ILE A 128 -15.15 -19.35 9.72
CA ILE A 128 -15.17 -19.80 8.31
C ILE A 128 -15.96 -21.10 8.18
N CYS A 129 -15.81 -22.03 9.12
CA CYS A 129 -16.51 -23.31 9.10
C CYS A 129 -18.01 -23.22 9.38
N LYS A 130 -18.47 -22.22 10.17
CA LYS A 130 -19.83 -22.15 10.69
C LYS A 130 -20.70 -21.07 10.09
N LEU A 131 -20.10 -19.97 9.60
CA LEU A 131 -20.87 -18.86 9.03
C LEU A 131 -21.68 -19.30 7.82
N GLU A 132 -22.93 -18.91 7.80
CA GLU A 132 -23.76 -18.96 6.61
C GLU A 132 -23.41 -17.77 5.70
N PHE A 133 -23.29 -18.03 4.40
CA PHE A 133 -23.05 -16.99 3.40
C PHE A 133 -23.60 -17.40 2.04
N GLU A 134 -23.81 -16.42 1.20
CA GLU A 134 -24.30 -16.59 -0.18
C GLU A 134 -23.16 -16.38 -1.19
N LEU A 135 -23.35 -16.88 -2.38
CA LEU A 135 -22.48 -16.63 -3.54
C LEU A 135 -23.22 -15.81 -4.59
N PRO A 136 -22.56 -14.79 -5.19
CA PRO A 136 -21.23 -14.30 -4.87
C PRO A 136 -21.14 -13.61 -3.50
N ILE A 137 -19.97 -13.71 -2.85
CA ILE A 137 -19.71 -13.03 -1.57
C ILE A 137 -19.75 -11.51 -1.78
N LYS A 138 -20.56 -10.81 -0.99
CA LYS A 138 -20.78 -9.35 -1.09
C LYS A 138 -20.04 -8.59 0.00
N GLN A 139 -19.73 -7.32 -0.25
CA GLN A 139 -18.96 -6.46 0.65
C GLN A 139 -19.55 -6.32 2.07
N ASN A 140 -20.87 -6.37 2.20
CA ASN A 140 -21.55 -6.27 3.50
C ASN A 140 -21.72 -7.62 4.22
N SER A 141 -21.13 -8.72 3.72
CA SER A 141 -21.26 -10.03 4.32
C SER A 141 -20.18 -10.31 5.36
N ALA A 142 -20.48 -11.14 6.37
CA ALA A 142 -19.49 -11.56 7.36
C ALA A 142 -18.26 -12.25 6.73
N MET A 143 -18.48 -13.01 5.64
CA MET A 143 -17.38 -13.68 4.94
C MET A 143 -16.45 -12.68 4.25
N TRP A 144 -16.96 -11.53 3.77
CA TRP A 144 -16.14 -10.44 3.24
C TRP A 144 -15.21 -9.85 4.31
N ILE A 145 -15.70 -9.66 5.52
CA ILE A 145 -14.90 -9.14 6.64
C ILE A 145 -13.76 -10.11 6.99
N ILE A 146 -14.00 -11.42 6.90
CA ILE A 146 -12.93 -12.42 7.05
C ILE A 146 -11.90 -12.29 5.92
N LEU A 147 -12.35 -12.16 4.66
CA LEU A 147 -11.44 -11.93 3.53
C LEU A 147 -10.66 -10.63 3.69
N MET A 148 -11.28 -9.56 4.20
CA MET A 148 -10.61 -8.30 4.53
C MET A 148 -9.44 -8.52 5.51
N GLY A 149 -9.66 -9.29 6.56
CA GLY A 149 -8.59 -9.64 7.51
C GLY A 149 -7.46 -10.44 6.86
N ILE A 150 -7.79 -11.38 5.96
CA ILE A 150 -6.80 -12.19 5.23
C ILE A 150 -5.96 -11.28 4.30
N GLU A 151 -6.60 -10.41 3.54
CA GLU A 151 -5.90 -9.51 2.62
C GLU A 151 -5.08 -8.44 3.37
N HIS A 152 -5.57 -7.96 4.51
CA HIS A 152 -4.82 -7.11 5.40
C HIS A 152 -3.53 -7.79 5.92
N GLU A 153 -3.61 -9.04 6.34
CA GLU A 153 -2.42 -9.80 6.76
C GLU A 153 -1.42 -9.99 5.60
N ARG A 154 -1.90 -10.13 4.35
CA ARG A 154 -1.03 -10.19 3.17
C ARG A 154 -0.31 -8.89 2.87
N ILE A 155 -0.92 -7.75 3.10
CA ILE A 155 -0.22 -6.45 3.05
C ILE A 155 0.93 -6.46 4.06
N HIS A 156 0.68 -6.92 5.28
CA HIS A 156 1.68 -6.96 6.33
C HIS A 156 2.76 -8.04 6.14
N ILE A 157 2.52 -9.09 5.35
CA ILE A 157 3.57 -10.00 4.90
C ILE A 157 4.61 -9.21 4.08
N GLU A 158 4.17 -8.45 3.10
CA GLU A 158 5.08 -7.68 2.25
C GLU A 158 5.78 -6.56 3.00
N THR A 159 5.05 -5.71 3.70
CA THR A 159 5.62 -4.56 4.40
C THR A 159 6.56 -4.98 5.54
N SER A 160 6.25 -6.07 6.26
CA SER A 160 7.15 -6.60 7.27
C SER A 160 8.46 -7.15 6.70
N LEU A 161 8.45 -7.72 5.50
CA LEU A 161 9.69 -8.16 4.84
C LEU A 161 10.62 -7.00 4.51
N VAL A 162 10.09 -5.84 4.14
CA VAL A 162 10.89 -4.61 3.98
C VAL A 162 11.55 -4.24 5.31
N LEU A 163 10.81 -4.30 6.41
CA LEU A 163 11.34 -4.03 7.75
C LEU A 163 12.41 -5.05 8.16
N HIS A 164 12.23 -6.34 7.85
CA HIS A 164 13.27 -7.36 8.08
C HIS A 164 14.55 -7.07 7.29
N ARG A 165 14.43 -6.60 6.04
CA ARG A 165 15.60 -6.20 5.24
C ARG A 165 16.33 -4.99 5.81
N GLN A 166 15.62 -4.06 6.45
CA GLN A 166 16.21 -2.88 7.11
C GLN A 166 16.87 -3.22 8.47
N MET A 167 16.50 -4.35 9.09
CA MET A 167 17.15 -4.78 10.33
C MET A 167 18.64 -5.09 10.12
N PRO A 168 19.52 -4.77 11.10
CA PRO A 168 20.89 -5.26 11.08
C PRO A 168 20.95 -6.77 10.89
N LEU A 169 21.83 -7.25 10.01
CA LEU A 169 21.90 -8.65 9.60
C LEU A 169 22.05 -9.63 10.78
N GLN A 170 22.72 -9.22 11.84
CA GLN A 170 22.91 -10.02 13.07
C GLN A 170 21.59 -10.36 13.80
N PHE A 171 20.51 -9.70 13.48
CA PHE A 171 19.18 -9.93 14.05
C PHE A 171 18.29 -10.78 13.15
N ILE A 172 18.77 -11.16 11.99
CA ILE A 172 18.02 -11.90 10.98
C ILE A 172 18.74 -13.23 10.71
N LYS A 173 18.02 -14.33 10.83
CA LYS A 173 18.48 -15.66 10.45
C LYS A 173 17.91 -16.09 9.11
N ASN A 174 18.56 -17.04 8.47
CA ASN A 174 18.08 -17.62 7.21
C ASN A 174 16.93 -18.61 7.46
N ILE A 175 15.95 -18.57 6.57
CA ILE A 175 14.85 -19.55 6.51
C ILE A 175 14.92 -20.25 5.16
N LYS A 176 15.01 -21.58 5.18
CA LYS A 176 15.20 -22.40 4.00
C LYS A 176 14.16 -22.17 2.91
N GLU A 177 12.91 -21.91 3.30
CA GLU A 177 11.79 -21.72 2.39
C GLU A 177 11.82 -20.39 1.65
N LEU A 178 12.61 -19.41 2.13
CA LEU A 178 12.76 -18.10 1.50
C LEU A 178 14.03 -18.07 0.64
N ASN A 179 14.01 -18.81 -0.45
CA ASN A 179 15.14 -18.93 -1.37
C ASN A 179 15.27 -17.66 -2.22
N ILE A 180 16.45 -17.02 -2.17
CA ILE A 180 16.75 -15.90 -3.07
C ILE A 180 17.20 -16.41 -4.44
N CYS A 181 17.06 -15.57 -5.46
CA CYS A 181 17.68 -15.79 -6.76
C CYS A 181 19.20 -15.88 -6.61
N THR A 182 19.82 -16.84 -7.29
CA THR A 182 21.28 -17.10 -7.19
C THR A 182 22.05 -16.76 -8.46
N HIS A 183 21.36 -16.30 -9.50
CA HIS A 183 22.00 -15.95 -10.76
C HIS A 183 21.94 -14.44 -11.02
N SER A 184 22.97 -13.94 -11.62
CA SER A 184 23.12 -12.57 -12.09
C SER A 184 24.09 -12.59 -13.27
N SER A 185 23.91 -11.67 -14.18
CA SER A 185 24.75 -11.52 -15.37
C SER A 185 25.07 -10.04 -15.63
N LYS A 186 25.60 -9.75 -16.82
CA LYS A 186 25.75 -8.37 -17.23
C LYS A 186 24.37 -7.74 -17.47
N SER A 187 24.16 -6.57 -16.90
CA SER A 187 22.91 -5.82 -17.11
C SER A 187 22.69 -5.52 -18.60
N PRO A 188 21.48 -5.76 -19.13
CA PRO A 188 21.17 -5.36 -20.49
C PRO A 188 21.12 -3.83 -20.60
N LYS A 189 21.46 -3.30 -21.78
CA LYS A 189 21.22 -1.89 -22.07
C LYS A 189 19.74 -1.64 -22.17
N ASN A 190 19.25 -0.62 -21.47
CA ASN A 190 17.84 -0.28 -21.50
C ASN A 190 17.49 0.47 -22.77
N ASP A 191 16.52 -0.07 -23.52
CA ASP A 191 15.92 0.53 -24.71
C ASP A 191 14.50 1.02 -24.42
N MET A 192 13.92 1.78 -25.33
CA MET A 192 12.58 2.31 -25.19
C MET A 192 11.58 1.53 -26.07
N VAL A 193 10.50 1.07 -25.45
CA VAL A 193 9.36 0.41 -26.11
C VAL A 193 8.25 1.42 -26.35
N LYS A 194 7.64 1.37 -27.54
CA LYS A 194 6.54 2.24 -27.93
C LYS A 194 5.21 1.67 -27.45
N ILE A 195 4.43 2.47 -26.73
CA ILE A 195 3.07 2.16 -26.32
C ILE A 195 2.11 3.04 -27.14
N SER A 196 1.21 2.41 -27.87
CA SER A 196 0.25 3.11 -28.72
C SER A 196 -0.81 3.85 -27.89
N SER A 197 -1.31 4.96 -28.43
CA SER A 197 -2.42 5.70 -27.82
C SER A 197 -3.65 4.81 -27.64
N GLN A 198 -4.30 4.95 -26.50
CA GLN A 198 -5.52 4.23 -26.17
C GLN A 198 -6.30 4.92 -25.06
N ALA A 199 -7.61 4.67 -25.00
CA ALA A 199 -8.41 5.00 -23.84
C ALA A 199 -8.21 3.90 -22.77
N VAL A 200 -7.92 4.31 -21.55
CA VAL A 200 -7.84 3.41 -20.40
C VAL A 200 -8.98 3.65 -19.45
N LYS A 201 -9.40 2.60 -18.78
CA LYS A 201 -10.38 2.65 -17.69
C LYS A 201 -9.74 2.09 -16.43
N LEU A 202 -9.63 2.93 -15.43
CA LEU A 202 -9.26 2.56 -14.07
C LEU A 202 -10.52 2.33 -13.24
N GLY A 203 -10.36 1.64 -12.13
CA GLY A 203 -11.46 1.29 -11.24
C GLY A 203 -12.02 -0.11 -11.48
N LYS A 204 -12.67 -0.62 -10.47
CA LYS A 204 -13.20 -1.98 -10.38
C LYS A 204 -14.72 -1.96 -10.28
N ASN A 205 -15.39 -2.86 -10.96
CA ASN A 205 -16.83 -2.99 -10.81
C ASN A 205 -17.16 -3.59 -9.43
N ILE A 206 -18.22 -3.10 -8.79
CA ILE A 206 -18.67 -3.60 -7.48
C ILE A 206 -19.01 -5.10 -7.48
N ASN A 207 -19.39 -5.65 -8.64
CA ASN A 207 -19.71 -7.06 -8.81
C ASN A 207 -18.52 -7.87 -9.39
N HIS A 208 -17.30 -7.33 -9.31
CA HIS A 208 -16.11 -8.06 -9.74
C HIS A 208 -15.94 -9.32 -8.89
N ASN A 209 -15.45 -10.40 -9.48
CA ASN A 209 -15.31 -11.69 -8.80
C ASN A 209 -14.03 -11.86 -7.98
N LEU A 210 -13.19 -10.84 -7.87
CA LEU A 210 -12.02 -10.80 -7.00
C LEU A 210 -12.21 -9.76 -5.90
N TYR A 211 -11.66 -10.04 -4.71
CA TYR A 211 -11.64 -9.09 -3.60
C TYR A 211 -11.03 -7.73 -4.01
N GLY A 212 -11.45 -6.64 -3.40
CA GLY A 212 -10.88 -5.30 -3.60
C GLY A 212 -11.05 -4.41 -2.39
N TRP A 213 -10.11 -3.49 -2.21
CA TRP A 213 -10.20 -2.41 -1.24
C TRP A 213 -11.13 -1.30 -1.75
N ASP A 214 -11.61 -0.47 -0.86
CA ASP A 214 -12.55 0.61 -1.19
C ASP A 214 -12.03 1.55 -2.29
N ASN A 215 -10.74 1.88 -2.30
CA ASN A 215 -10.11 2.75 -3.29
C ASN A 215 -9.99 2.14 -4.71
N GLU A 216 -10.27 0.85 -4.86
CA GLU A 216 -10.27 0.19 -6.15
C GLU A 216 -11.59 0.38 -6.90
N TYR A 217 -12.68 0.71 -6.18
CA TYR A 217 -14.01 0.85 -6.77
C TYR A 217 -14.26 2.28 -7.26
N GLY A 218 -15.21 2.39 -8.18
CA GLY A 218 -15.46 3.63 -8.90
C GLY A 218 -14.97 3.57 -10.35
N VAL A 219 -14.89 4.70 -10.99
CA VAL A 219 -14.50 4.79 -12.41
C VAL A 219 -13.65 6.03 -12.66
N TYR A 220 -12.51 5.85 -13.31
CA TYR A 220 -11.75 6.92 -13.92
C TYR A 220 -11.41 6.53 -15.36
N LYS A 221 -11.58 7.47 -16.29
CA LYS A 221 -11.28 7.25 -17.72
C LYS A 221 -10.30 8.29 -18.21
N GLU A 222 -9.28 7.87 -18.90
CA GLU A 222 -8.26 8.75 -19.46
C GLU A 222 -7.90 8.32 -20.88
N SER A 223 -7.69 9.31 -21.76
CA SER A 223 -7.12 9.07 -23.09
C SER A 223 -5.61 9.22 -22.99
N VAL A 224 -4.91 8.10 -22.98
CA VAL A 224 -3.44 8.07 -22.94
C VAL A 224 -2.93 8.19 -24.37
N ASN A 225 -2.19 9.27 -24.66
CA ASN A 225 -1.50 9.44 -25.93
C ASN A 225 -0.33 8.46 -26.05
N GLU A 226 0.15 8.26 -27.28
CA GLU A 226 1.34 7.47 -27.54
C GLU A 226 2.54 7.98 -26.72
N PHE A 227 3.27 7.04 -26.12
CA PHE A 227 4.47 7.35 -25.34
C PHE A 227 5.51 6.23 -25.48
N LYS A 228 6.71 6.47 -24.96
CA LYS A 228 7.76 5.44 -24.89
C LYS A 228 8.04 5.10 -23.44
N VAL A 229 8.28 3.81 -23.17
CA VAL A 229 8.62 3.31 -21.82
C VAL A 229 9.90 2.50 -21.88
N SER A 230 10.71 2.52 -20.82
CA SER A 230 11.91 1.68 -20.73
C SER A 230 11.54 0.19 -20.80
N LYS A 231 12.29 -0.56 -21.60
CA LYS A 231 12.06 -1.98 -21.84
C LYS A 231 12.20 -2.83 -20.59
N TYR A 232 13.13 -2.45 -19.74
CA TYR A 232 13.42 -3.08 -18.46
C TYR A 232 13.12 -2.11 -17.31
N LEU A 233 12.99 -2.66 -16.11
CA LEU A 233 13.16 -1.88 -14.90
C LEU A 233 14.56 -1.32 -14.84
N VAL A 234 14.76 -0.19 -14.16
CA VAL A 234 16.11 0.34 -13.93
C VAL A 234 16.90 -0.64 -13.08
N SER A 235 18.00 -1.14 -13.62
CA SER A 235 18.85 -2.12 -12.95
C SER A 235 19.80 -1.47 -11.95
N ASN A 236 20.38 -2.29 -11.05
CA ASN A 236 21.44 -1.82 -10.16
C ASN A 236 22.63 -1.23 -10.94
N ALA A 237 23.01 -1.80 -12.09
CA ALA A 237 24.08 -1.24 -12.92
C ALA A 237 23.72 0.14 -13.48
N GLU A 238 22.50 0.30 -14.01
CA GLU A 238 22.05 1.57 -14.57
C GLU A 238 21.96 2.66 -13.48
N PHE A 239 21.46 2.31 -12.30
CA PHE A 239 21.38 3.24 -11.17
C PHE A 239 22.76 3.56 -10.57
N MET A 240 23.71 2.64 -10.65
CA MET A 240 25.08 2.85 -10.17
C MET A 240 25.78 4.01 -10.90
N GLU A 241 25.48 4.21 -12.17
CA GLU A 241 25.97 5.37 -12.92
C GLU A 241 25.54 6.69 -12.27
N PHE A 242 24.31 6.78 -11.77
CA PHE A 242 23.83 7.95 -11.03
C PHE A 242 24.59 8.15 -9.71
N VAL A 243 24.81 7.07 -8.95
CA VAL A 243 25.54 7.11 -7.67
C VAL A 243 27.00 7.53 -7.89
N GLU A 244 27.70 6.91 -8.86
CA GLU A 244 29.12 7.18 -9.17
C GLU A 244 29.33 8.59 -9.76
N ASN A 245 28.30 9.18 -10.38
CA ASN A 245 28.32 10.56 -10.86
C ASN A 245 27.85 11.58 -9.80
N ASN A 246 27.97 11.22 -8.52
CA ASN A 246 27.61 12.04 -7.35
C ASN A 246 26.14 12.47 -7.34
N GLY A 247 25.24 11.63 -7.81
CA GLY A 247 23.81 11.92 -7.92
C GLY A 247 23.17 12.31 -6.59
N TYR A 248 23.62 11.73 -5.48
CA TYR A 248 23.16 12.07 -4.12
C TYR A 248 23.74 13.37 -3.56
N GLU A 249 24.78 13.94 -4.19
CA GLU A 249 25.42 15.21 -3.76
C GLU A 249 25.01 16.40 -4.62
N ARG A 250 24.37 16.13 -5.76
CA ARG A 250 23.98 17.15 -6.74
C ARG A 250 22.51 17.55 -6.54
N GLU A 251 22.29 18.63 -5.78
CA GLU A 251 20.97 19.15 -5.40
C GLU A 251 20.05 19.43 -6.59
N GLU A 252 20.60 19.71 -7.78
CA GLU A 252 19.84 19.98 -9.00
C GLU A 252 18.92 18.82 -9.46
N PHE A 253 19.19 17.59 -8.99
CA PHE A 253 18.37 16.42 -9.32
C PHE A 253 17.21 16.19 -8.34
N TRP A 254 17.24 16.83 -7.17
CA TRP A 254 16.27 16.63 -6.12
C TRP A 254 15.24 17.76 -6.08
N ASP A 255 13.99 17.43 -5.78
CA ASP A 255 12.98 18.43 -5.42
C ASP A 255 13.11 18.80 -3.93
N GLU A 256 12.21 19.63 -3.43
CA GLU A 256 12.23 20.05 -2.03
C GLU A 256 12.12 18.87 -1.06
N ASP A 257 11.21 17.90 -1.34
CA ASP A 257 11.06 16.67 -0.54
C ASP A 257 12.33 15.84 -0.57
N GLY A 258 12.96 15.74 -1.74
CA GLY A 258 14.22 15.02 -1.93
C GLY A 258 15.37 15.64 -1.15
N LEU A 259 15.48 16.96 -1.13
CA LEU A 259 16.49 17.67 -0.32
C LEU A 259 16.24 17.47 1.18
N LYS A 260 14.98 17.48 1.62
CA LYS A 260 14.60 17.17 3.01
C LYS A 260 14.97 15.72 3.37
N TYR A 261 14.69 14.77 2.46
CA TYR A 261 15.10 13.36 2.64
C TYR A 261 16.60 13.21 2.80
N LEU A 262 17.41 13.78 1.90
CA LEU A 262 18.88 13.73 1.99
C LEU A 262 19.40 14.32 3.30
N LYS A 263 18.85 15.45 3.72
CA LYS A 263 19.22 16.11 4.98
C LYS A 263 18.93 15.23 6.20
N ASN A 264 17.76 14.57 6.22
CA ASN A 264 17.32 13.78 7.37
C ASN A 264 18.02 12.41 7.46
N THR A 265 18.34 11.79 6.31
CA THR A 265 18.90 10.44 6.25
C THR A 265 20.41 10.42 6.02
N ASN A 266 20.98 11.49 5.50
CA ASN A 266 22.36 11.52 4.97
C ASN A 266 22.64 10.40 3.96
N ALA A 267 21.62 10.03 3.17
CA ALA A 267 21.72 8.97 2.17
C ALA A 267 22.78 9.31 1.10
N LYS A 268 23.53 8.31 0.68
CA LYS A 268 24.57 8.39 -0.36
C LYS A 268 24.39 7.32 -1.45
N HIS A 269 23.50 6.40 -1.23
CA HIS A 269 23.15 5.28 -2.11
C HIS A 269 21.80 4.69 -1.65
N PRO A 270 21.17 3.81 -2.43
CA PRO A 270 19.94 3.11 -2.04
C PRO A 270 20.08 2.37 -0.70
N VAL A 271 19.01 2.32 0.08
CA VAL A 271 19.02 1.76 1.46
C VAL A 271 19.44 0.29 1.53
N PHE A 272 19.18 -0.49 0.47
CA PHE A 272 19.56 -1.90 0.40
C PHE A 272 20.92 -2.16 -0.25
N TRP A 273 21.68 -1.11 -0.53
CA TRP A 273 23.09 -1.22 -0.89
C TRP A 273 23.95 -1.05 0.37
N ILE A 274 25.04 -1.78 0.44
CA ILE A 274 25.99 -1.73 1.55
C ILE A 274 27.39 -1.50 0.97
N LEU A 275 27.98 -0.35 1.30
CA LEU A 275 29.34 -0.06 0.93
C LEU A 275 30.31 -0.78 1.88
N LYS A 276 31.08 -1.72 1.36
CA LYS A 276 32.09 -2.48 2.10
C LYS A 276 33.39 -2.51 1.32
N ASP A 277 34.48 -2.06 1.95
CA ASP A 277 35.81 -2.02 1.37
C ASP A 277 35.86 -1.32 -0.01
N GLY A 278 35.09 -0.25 -0.18
CA GLY A 278 34.96 0.51 -1.42
C GLY A 278 34.11 -0.14 -2.52
N VAL A 279 33.44 -1.26 -2.24
CA VAL A 279 32.59 -1.97 -3.18
C VAL A 279 31.16 -2.06 -2.65
N TYR A 280 30.18 -1.77 -3.49
CA TYR A 280 28.78 -1.95 -3.15
C TYR A 280 28.39 -3.42 -3.16
N LYS A 281 27.69 -3.84 -2.11
CA LYS A 281 27.05 -5.14 -1.96
C LYS A 281 25.53 -4.93 -1.88
N TYR A 282 24.78 -5.99 -2.08
CA TYR A 282 23.32 -5.98 -2.02
C TYR A 282 22.79 -6.67 -0.77
N ARG A 283 21.85 -6.02 -0.07
CA ARG A 283 21.16 -6.55 1.11
C ARG A 283 19.89 -7.29 0.68
N ALA A 284 19.98 -8.62 0.58
CA ALA A 284 18.81 -9.50 0.51
C ALA A 284 18.15 -9.65 1.90
N ILE A 285 17.12 -10.48 2.07
CA ILE A 285 16.41 -10.61 3.35
C ILE A 285 17.38 -11.01 4.48
N SER A 286 18.09 -12.12 4.32
CA SER A 286 18.86 -12.75 5.38
C SER A 286 20.37 -12.79 5.10
N GLN A 287 20.85 -12.13 4.05
CA GLN A 287 22.26 -12.15 3.67
C GLN A 287 22.67 -10.93 2.86
N ILE A 288 23.97 -10.67 2.84
CA ILE A 288 24.60 -9.68 1.96
C ILE A 288 25.29 -10.47 0.86
N ILE A 289 24.98 -10.14 -0.37
CA ILE A 289 25.53 -10.78 -1.58
C ILE A 289 26.33 -9.78 -2.39
N ASP A 290 27.13 -10.27 -3.34
CA ASP A 290 27.73 -9.42 -4.36
C ASP A 290 26.64 -8.66 -5.12
N MET A 291 26.93 -7.44 -5.55
CA MET A 291 25.94 -6.59 -6.22
C MET A 291 25.43 -7.27 -7.51
N PRO A 292 24.14 -7.67 -7.56
CA PRO A 292 23.56 -8.25 -8.77
C PRO A 292 23.23 -7.12 -9.75
N LEU A 293 24.15 -6.87 -10.67
CA LEU A 293 24.12 -5.69 -11.55
C LEU A 293 22.89 -5.65 -12.47
N ASP A 294 22.35 -6.79 -12.84
CA ASP A 294 21.19 -6.96 -13.72
C ASP A 294 19.84 -7.12 -12.97
N TRP A 295 19.83 -7.05 -11.62
CA TRP A 295 18.58 -7.00 -10.88
C TRP A 295 18.06 -5.56 -10.81
N PRO A 296 16.73 -5.36 -10.66
CA PRO A 296 16.18 -4.03 -10.47
C PRO A 296 16.73 -3.39 -9.19
N VAL A 297 16.96 -2.09 -9.24
CA VAL A 297 17.33 -1.32 -8.05
C VAL A 297 16.12 -1.15 -7.14
N ASP A 298 16.30 -1.38 -5.84
CA ASP A 298 15.30 -1.03 -4.82
C ASP A 298 15.55 0.41 -4.33
N VAL A 299 14.63 1.30 -4.60
CA VAL A 299 14.71 2.74 -4.26
C VAL A 299 13.36 3.28 -3.82
N ASN A 300 13.36 4.41 -3.13
CA ASN A 300 12.14 5.18 -2.90
C ASN A 300 11.79 6.08 -4.10
N ALA A 301 10.62 6.74 -4.05
CA ALA A 301 10.16 7.57 -5.18
C ALA A 301 11.05 8.79 -5.42
N LEU A 302 11.63 9.38 -4.37
CA LEU A 302 12.51 10.55 -4.48
C LEU A 302 13.80 10.20 -5.22
N GLU A 303 14.38 9.05 -4.92
CA GLU A 303 15.56 8.51 -5.61
C GLU A 303 15.26 8.21 -7.08
N ALA A 304 14.08 7.60 -7.36
CA ALA A 304 13.64 7.33 -8.72
C ALA A 304 13.42 8.61 -9.55
N GLN A 305 12.83 9.65 -8.96
CA GLN A 305 12.64 10.96 -9.58
C GLN A 305 13.97 11.68 -9.84
N ALA A 306 14.89 11.62 -8.87
CA ALA A 306 16.24 12.21 -9.02
C ALA A 306 17.02 11.52 -10.15
N PHE A 307 16.95 10.18 -10.26
CA PHE A 307 17.52 9.45 -11.38
C PHE A 307 16.92 9.89 -12.73
N CYS A 308 15.60 10.06 -12.83
CA CYS A 308 14.96 10.52 -14.05
C CYS A 308 15.49 11.91 -14.49
N LYS A 309 15.66 12.84 -13.54
CA LYS A 309 16.26 14.17 -13.82
C LYS A 309 17.72 14.06 -14.26
N TYR A 310 18.53 13.21 -13.59
CA TYR A 310 19.90 12.95 -13.98
C TYR A 310 19.98 12.42 -15.41
N LYS A 311 19.23 11.36 -15.71
CA LYS A 311 19.20 10.75 -17.02
C LYS A 311 18.72 11.71 -18.11
N SER A 312 17.71 12.54 -17.79
CA SER A 312 17.23 13.58 -18.69
C SER A 312 18.33 14.58 -19.08
N LYS A 313 19.16 14.97 -18.12
CA LYS A 313 20.28 15.88 -18.34
C LYS A 313 21.37 15.26 -19.22
N ILE A 314 21.65 13.95 -19.04
CA ILE A 314 22.67 13.26 -19.81
C ILE A 314 22.22 13.04 -21.26
N ASP A 315 21.00 12.58 -21.46
CA ASP A 315 20.49 12.17 -22.77
C ASP A 315 19.84 13.30 -23.56
N GLY A 316 19.60 14.46 -22.93
CA GLY A 316 18.93 15.61 -23.56
C GLY A 316 17.45 15.37 -23.88
N VAL A 317 16.81 14.41 -23.20
CA VAL A 317 15.43 13.99 -23.37
C VAL A 317 14.75 13.96 -21.99
N THR A 318 13.53 14.45 -21.88
CA THR A 318 12.82 14.43 -20.59
C THR A 318 12.31 13.03 -20.27
N TYR A 319 12.86 12.43 -19.23
CA TYR A 319 12.37 11.20 -18.62
C TYR A 319 11.61 11.48 -17.34
N MET A 320 10.57 10.69 -17.07
CA MET A 320 9.77 10.76 -15.85
C MET A 320 9.25 9.39 -15.46
N LEU A 321 8.71 9.24 -14.26
CA LEU A 321 7.98 8.04 -13.86
C LEU A 321 6.66 7.95 -14.65
N PRO A 322 6.14 6.75 -14.96
CA PRO A 322 4.84 6.59 -15.58
C PRO A 322 3.71 7.08 -14.66
N SER A 323 2.59 7.53 -15.22
CA SER A 323 1.36 7.71 -14.46
C SER A 323 0.65 6.36 -14.24
N GLU A 324 -0.33 6.31 -13.32
CA GLU A 324 -1.20 5.14 -13.13
C GLU A 324 -1.91 4.76 -14.45
N ALA A 325 -2.39 5.75 -15.19
CA ALA A 325 -3.03 5.53 -16.49
C ALA A 325 -2.06 5.01 -17.56
N GLU A 326 -0.85 5.54 -17.62
CA GLU A 326 0.20 5.02 -18.54
C GLU A 326 0.61 3.59 -18.17
N TYR A 327 0.75 3.28 -16.88
CA TYR A 327 0.99 1.90 -16.47
C TYR A 327 -0.17 0.99 -16.87
N ARG A 328 -1.43 1.42 -16.69
CA ARG A 328 -2.61 0.68 -17.16
C ARG A 328 -2.56 0.45 -18.67
N ALA A 329 -2.13 1.44 -19.46
CA ALA A 329 -1.95 1.29 -20.88
C ALA A 329 -0.89 0.22 -21.22
N ILE A 330 0.24 0.18 -20.52
CA ILE A 330 1.25 -0.87 -20.67
C ILE A 330 0.64 -2.24 -20.35
N TYR A 331 -0.04 -2.35 -19.21
CA TYR A 331 -0.66 -3.60 -18.74
C TYR A 331 -1.64 -4.17 -19.79
N GLU A 332 -2.52 -3.33 -20.32
CA GLU A 332 -3.52 -3.74 -21.31
C GLU A 332 -2.94 -4.06 -22.68
N GLN A 333 -1.78 -3.49 -23.03
CA GLN A 333 -1.06 -3.85 -24.24
C GLN A 333 -0.43 -5.24 -24.17
N THR A 334 -0.20 -5.79 -22.98
CA THR A 334 0.48 -7.08 -22.78
C THR A 334 -0.47 -8.25 -22.51
N ASN A 335 -1.79 -8.04 -22.55
CA ASN A 335 -2.81 -9.08 -22.32
C ASN A 335 -2.65 -9.87 -21.00
N ILE A 336 -2.17 -9.21 -19.94
CA ILE A 336 -2.10 -9.81 -18.61
C ILE A 336 -3.52 -9.86 -18.02
N GLU A 337 -3.89 -10.97 -17.43
CA GLU A 337 -5.19 -11.18 -16.79
C GLU A 337 -5.36 -10.35 -15.51
N ASP A 338 -6.61 -10.19 -15.03
CA ASP A 338 -6.90 -9.44 -13.79
C ASP A 338 -6.23 -10.05 -12.56
N LEU A 339 -6.00 -11.35 -12.56
CA LEU A 339 -5.14 -12.07 -11.63
C LEU A 339 -4.00 -12.70 -12.44
N PRO A 340 -2.78 -12.13 -12.42
CA PRO A 340 -1.66 -12.64 -13.21
C PRO A 340 -1.33 -14.10 -12.88
N ASP A 341 -1.09 -14.88 -13.91
CA ASP A 341 -0.63 -16.26 -13.78
C ASP A 341 0.90 -16.27 -13.52
N PHE A 342 1.29 -16.68 -12.33
CA PHE A 342 2.69 -16.80 -11.94
C PHE A 342 3.22 -18.25 -12.01
N ASP A 343 2.33 -19.24 -12.18
CA ASP A 343 2.71 -20.66 -12.23
C ASP A 343 3.43 -21.03 -13.54
N GLN A 344 3.27 -20.22 -14.58
CA GLN A 344 3.82 -20.48 -15.92
C GLN A 344 5.14 -19.75 -16.22
N ASN A 345 5.94 -19.43 -15.21
CA ASN A 345 7.19 -18.68 -15.37
C ASN A 345 7.02 -17.31 -16.05
N ARG A 346 5.90 -16.63 -15.80
CA ARG A 346 5.60 -15.34 -16.43
C ARG A 346 5.94 -14.14 -15.58
N ALA A 347 6.05 -14.31 -14.27
CA ALA A 347 6.34 -13.22 -13.35
C ALA A 347 6.94 -13.71 -12.04
N ASN A 348 7.85 -12.95 -11.45
CA ASN A 348 8.37 -13.19 -10.11
C ASN A 348 7.41 -12.58 -9.09
N LEU A 349 6.43 -13.36 -8.67
CA LEU A 349 5.32 -12.99 -7.78
C LEU A 349 5.09 -14.09 -6.73
N ASN A 350 4.41 -13.71 -5.64
CA ASN A 350 3.79 -14.66 -4.71
C ASN A 350 4.79 -15.65 -4.08
N PHE A 351 6.08 -15.27 -3.97
CA PHE A 351 7.17 -16.16 -3.53
C PHE A 351 7.28 -17.45 -4.38
N TYR A 352 6.80 -17.43 -5.59
CA TYR A 352 6.74 -18.63 -6.42
C TYR A 352 8.12 -19.02 -6.93
N HIS A 353 8.85 -18.06 -7.49
CA HIS A 353 10.20 -18.28 -8.01
C HIS A 353 11.27 -18.00 -6.94
N TYR A 354 11.27 -16.79 -6.40
CA TYR A 354 12.30 -16.32 -5.48
C TYR A 354 11.67 -15.51 -4.33
N ALA A 355 12.36 -15.50 -3.19
CA ALA A 355 12.14 -14.55 -2.11
C ALA A 355 13.12 -13.35 -2.23
N SER A 356 13.31 -12.86 -3.41
CA SER A 356 14.16 -11.73 -3.80
C SER A 356 13.79 -11.23 -5.19
N SER A 357 14.34 -10.10 -5.58
CA SER A 357 14.40 -9.71 -6.99
C SER A 357 15.19 -10.71 -7.82
N SER A 358 15.09 -10.62 -9.14
CA SER A 358 15.79 -11.43 -10.14
C SER A 358 16.17 -10.56 -11.34
N PRO A 359 16.95 -11.05 -12.33
CA PRO A 359 17.37 -10.26 -13.48
C PRO A 359 16.23 -9.56 -14.20
N VAL A 360 16.40 -8.28 -14.55
CA VAL A 360 15.40 -7.44 -15.23
C VAL A 360 14.99 -7.93 -16.62
N ASN A 361 15.70 -8.90 -17.15
CA ASN A 361 15.44 -9.53 -18.46
C ASN A 361 14.98 -10.98 -18.37
N GLU A 362 14.49 -11.42 -17.21
CA GLU A 362 14.06 -12.79 -16.99
C GLU A 362 12.60 -13.01 -17.43
N PHE A 363 11.69 -12.12 -17.08
CA PHE A 363 10.25 -12.29 -17.31
C PHE A 363 9.73 -11.37 -18.42
N ALA A 364 9.63 -11.91 -19.63
CA ALA A 364 9.23 -11.18 -20.81
C ALA A 364 7.70 -11.17 -21.03
N PHE A 365 7.18 -10.02 -21.43
CA PHE A 365 5.80 -9.83 -21.89
C PHE A 365 5.80 -9.30 -23.32
N HIS A 366 4.85 -9.78 -24.14
CA HIS A 366 4.70 -9.33 -25.50
C HIS A 366 3.54 -8.36 -25.62
N THR A 367 3.79 -7.20 -26.19
CA THR A 367 2.74 -6.23 -26.50
C THR A 367 1.94 -6.69 -27.72
N LYS A 368 0.73 -6.16 -27.86
CA LYS A 368 -0.13 -6.40 -29.03
C LYS A 368 0.55 -6.01 -30.37
N ASN A 369 1.52 -5.12 -30.33
CA ASN A 369 2.28 -4.66 -31.48
C ASN A 369 3.55 -5.49 -31.76
N GLY A 370 3.78 -6.56 -30.98
CA GLY A 370 4.95 -7.44 -31.14
C GLY A 370 6.22 -6.94 -30.46
N GLU A 371 6.19 -5.83 -29.74
CA GLU A 371 7.30 -5.37 -28.90
C GLU A 371 7.44 -6.25 -27.66
N VAL A 372 8.63 -6.31 -27.10
CA VAL A 372 8.92 -7.05 -25.87
C VAL A 372 9.26 -6.08 -24.75
N ILE A 373 8.56 -6.20 -23.64
CA ILE A 373 8.80 -5.47 -22.39
C ILE A 373 8.93 -6.49 -21.25
N TYR A 374 9.71 -6.19 -20.23
CA TYR A 374 9.97 -7.12 -19.14
C TYR A 374 9.38 -6.61 -17.83
N ASP A 375 9.08 -7.53 -16.91
CA ASP A 375 8.61 -7.21 -15.55
C ASP A 375 7.48 -6.18 -15.54
N VAL A 376 6.46 -6.35 -16.39
CA VAL A 376 5.26 -5.50 -16.33
C VAL A 376 4.55 -5.72 -14.99
N VAL A 377 4.52 -6.97 -14.52
CA VAL A 377 4.11 -7.35 -13.16
C VAL A 377 5.19 -8.21 -12.53
N GLY A 378 5.32 -8.10 -11.21
CA GLY A 378 6.29 -8.86 -10.42
C GLY A 378 7.68 -8.23 -10.36
N ASN A 379 8.58 -8.95 -9.76
CA ASN A 379 9.96 -8.60 -9.45
C ASN A 379 10.06 -7.50 -8.37
N VAL A 380 9.77 -6.26 -8.68
CA VAL A 380 9.61 -5.17 -7.70
C VAL A 380 8.41 -4.30 -8.05
N TRP A 381 7.78 -3.71 -7.05
CA TRP A 381 6.83 -2.62 -7.26
C TRP A 381 7.47 -1.50 -8.06
N GLN A 382 6.69 -0.77 -8.83
CA GLN A 382 7.15 0.32 -9.66
C GLN A 382 6.51 1.63 -9.18
N TRP A 383 7.33 2.60 -8.83
CA TRP A 383 6.86 3.93 -8.49
C TRP A 383 6.21 4.61 -9.69
N SER A 384 5.04 5.18 -9.47
CA SER A 384 4.38 6.07 -10.43
C SER A 384 4.57 7.55 -10.02
N ARG A 385 4.17 8.47 -10.91
CA ARG A 385 4.08 9.89 -10.59
C ARG A 385 2.69 10.34 -10.15
N THR A 386 1.74 9.40 -10.02
CA THR A 386 0.35 9.69 -9.67
C THR A 386 0.15 9.62 -8.16
N PHE A 387 -0.37 10.69 -7.57
CA PHE A 387 -0.89 10.63 -6.22
C PHE A 387 -2.17 9.81 -6.17
N ILE A 388 -2.40 9.10 -5.08
CA ILE A 388 -3.62 8.34 -4.93
C ILE A 388 -4.80 9.30 -4.64
N HIS A 389 -5.85 9.18 -5.45
CA HIS A 389 -7.09 9.92 -5.28
C HIS A 389 -8.28 8.96 -5.42
N PRO A 390 -9.46 9.28 -4.85
CA PRO A 390 -10.65 8.50 -5.06
C PRO A 390 -11.09 8.55 -6.53
N PHE A 391 -11.71 7.49 -7.00
CA PHE A 391 -12.38 7.47 -8.29
C PHE A 391 -13.81 7.95 -8.17
N ASP A 392 -14.41 8.43 -9.26
CA ASP A 392 -15.83 8.77 -9.31
C ASP A 392 -16.68 7.57 -8.85
N GLY A 393 -17.50 7.79 -7.82
CA GLY A 393 -18.29 6.75 -7.20
C GLY A 393 -17.58 5.97 -6.09
N PHE A 394 -16.42 6.44 -5.62
CA PHE A 394 -15.76 5.94 -4.41
C PHE A 394 -16.73 5.98 -3.21
N LYS A 395 -16.65 4.94 -2.39
CA LYS A 395 -17.34 4.86 -1.11
C LYS A 395 -16.44 4.18 -0.10
N VAL A 396 -16.29 4.82 1.04
CA VAL A 396 -15.58 4.25 2.18
C VAL A 396 -16.26 2.95 2.62
N HIS A 397 -15.48 1.94 2.95
CA HIS A 397 -16.01 0.71 3.50
C HIS A 397 -16.21 0.86 5.02
N GLU A 398 -17.44 0.67 5.51
CA GLU A 398 -17.82 0.89 6.91
C GLU A 398 -17.00 0.10 7.95
N ALA A 399 -16.43 -1.04 7.56
CA ALA A 399 -15.56 -1.83 8.43
C ALA A 399 -14.12 -1.31 8.49
N TYR A 400 -13.69 -0.44 7.57
CA TYR A 400 -12.31 0.04 7.51
C TYR A 400 -12.24 1.43 6.87
N ASP A 401 -12.77 2.41 7.57
CA ASP A 401 -12.93 3.80 7.14
C ASP A 401 -11.59 4.57 7.04
N ASP A 402 -10.58 4.15 7.76
CA ASP A 402 -9.24 4.73 7.77
C ASP A 402 -8.22 4.02 6.85
N PHE A 403 -8.66 3.17 5.92
CA PHE A 403 -7.76 2.51 4.98
C PHE A 403 -7.26 3.45 3.87
N SER A 404 -8.17 4.09 3.15
CA SER A 404 -7.85 4.86 1.96
C SER A 404 -7.86 6.37 2.18
N VAL A 405 -8.84 6.89 2.90
CA VAL A 405 -9.05 8.33 3.06
C VAL A 405 -7.83 9.07 3.61
N PRO A 406 -7.09 8.58 4.61
CA PRO A 406 -5.89 9.25 5.11
C PRO A 406 -4.76 9.37 4.07
N THR A 407 -4.80 8.57 3.00
CA THR A 407 -3.79 8.60 1.94
C THR A 407 -4.10 9.57 0.80
N PHE A 408 -5.31 10.15 0.78
CA PHE A 408 -5.73 11.16 -0.22
C PHE A 408 -5.23 12.55 0.18
N ASP A 409 -3.92 12.71 0.30
CA ASP A 409 -3.27 13.87 0.91
C ASP A 409 -2.20 14.54 0.03
N GLU A 410 -2.10 14.15 -1.25
CA GLU A 410 -1.07 14.58 -2.20
C GLU A 410 0.38 14.31 -1.74
N LYS A 411 0.56 13.37 -0.81
CA LYS A 411 1.87 12.92 -0.32
C LYS A 411 2.16 11.47 -0.66
N HIS A 412 1.09 10.67 -0.93
CA HIS A 412 1.18 9.25 -1.24
C HIS A 412 1.15 9.00 -2.74
N LEU A 413 2.26 8.50 -3.28
CA LEU A 413 2.36 8.07 -4.68
C LEU A 413 1.94 6.60 -4.83
N ILE A 414 1.15 6.33 -5.87
CA ILE A 414 0.75 4.97 -6.22
C ILE A 414 1.98 4.18 -6.67
N ILE A 415 2.08 2.96 -6.18
CA ILE A 415 2.98 1.93 -6.68
C ILE A 415 2.19 0.89 -7.48
N VAL A 416 2.76 0.37 -8.54
CA VAL A 416 2.11 -0.52 -9.49
C VAL A 416 2.96 -1.77 -9.76
N GLY A 417 2.36 -2.83 -10.28
CA GLY A 417 3.06 -3.98 -10.83
C GLY A 417 3.40 -5.09 -9.85
N SER A 418 3.29 -4.86 -8.55
CA SER A 418 3.59 -5.88 -7.52
C SER A 418 5.08 -6.24 -7.40
N SER A 419 5.49 -6.83 -6.30
CA SER A 419 6.85 -7.34 -6.08
C SER A 419 6.88 -8.87 -6.01
N TRP A 420 8.07 -9.43 -5.92
CA TRP A 420 8.27 -10.87 -5.68
C TRP A 420 7.55 -11.40 -4.42
N ALA A 421 7.33 -10.53 -3.41
CA ALA A 421 6.64 -10.86 -2.15
C ALA A 421 5.12 -10.64 -2.22
N SER A 422 4.64 -9.88 -3.18
CA SER A 422 3.21 -9.55 -3.31
C SER A 422 2.36 -10.78 -3.54
N SER A 423 1.24 -10.85 -2.82
CA SER A 423 0.31 -11.98 -2.87
C SER A 423 -1.12 -11.50 -2.59
N GLY A 424 -2.13 -12.31 -2.92
CA GLY A 424 -3.53 -11.95 -2.71
C GLY A 424 -3.97 -10.76 -3.55
N ASN A 425 -4.64 -9.80 -2.93
CA ASN A 425 -5.08 -8.59 -3.63
C ASN A 425 -3.92 -7.78 -4.20
N LEU A 426 -2.74 -7.79 -3.56
CA LEU A 426 -1.57 -7.05 -4.04
C LEU A 426 -1.13 -7.39 -5.47
N ILE A 427 -1.43 -8.59 -5.98
CA ILE A 427 -1.08 -9.00 -7.34
C ILE A 427 -2.19 -8.77 -8.38
N MET A 428 -3.34 -8.25 -7.96
CA MET A 428 -4.48 -8.07 -8.86
C MET A 428 -4.33 -6.79 -9.70
N LYS A 429 -4.81 -6.82 -10.94
CA LYS A 429 -4.79 -5.70 -11.90
C LYS A 429 -5.33 -4.39 -11.34
N HIS A 430 -6.35 -4.46 -10.49
CA HIS A 430 -7.05 -3.29 -9.97
C HIS A 430 -6.56 -2.84 -8.60
N SER A 431 -5.56 -3.52 -8.03
CA SER A 431 -5.00 -3.14 -6.73
C SER A 431 -4.40 -1.73 -6.78
N ARG A 432 -4.62 -0.96 -5.73
CA ARG A 432 -4.13 0.41 -5.60
C ARG A 432 -3.51 0.59 -4.23
N TYR A 433 -2.20 0.61 -4.20
CA TYR A 433 -1.41 0.87 -3.00
C TYR A 433 -0.57 2.11 -3.23
N ALA A 434 -0.45 2.93 -2.20
CA ALA A 434 0.32 4.16 -2.27
C ALA A 434 1.12 4.35 -0.99
N PHE A 435 2.28 4.97 -1.13
CA PHE A 435 3.19 5.23 -0.02
C PHE A 435 3.77 6.63 -0.15
N ARG A 436 4.17 7.22 0.98
CA ARG A 436 4.93 8.46 0.99
C ARG A 436 6.24 8.26 0.23
N LYS A 437 6.66 9.28 -0.50
CA LYS A 437 7.78 9.24 -1.45
C LYS A 437 9.09 8.71 -0.86
N HIS A 438 9.34 8.94 0.42
CA HIS A 438 10.60 8.59 1.08
C HIS A 438 10.65 7.19 1.68
N PHE A 439 9.52 6.47 1.73
CA PHE A 439 9.48 5.16 2.35
C PHE A 439 10.12 4.08 1.47
N PRO A 440 11.06 3.28 2.02
CA PRO A 440 11.56 2.09 1.33
C PRO A 440 10.45 1.03 1.21
N GLN A 441 10.36 0.44 0.04
CA GLN A 441 9.54 -0.72 -0.25
C GLN A 441 10.38 -1.73 -1.04
N ASN A 442 9.84 -2.94 -1.36
CA ASN A 442 10.40 -3.77 -2.41
C ASN A 442 10.03 -3.15 -3.76
N ALA A 443 10.54 -1.96 -4.01
CA ALA A 443 10.13 -1.11 -5.12
C ALA A 443 11.32 -0.52 -5.86
N GLY A 444 11.23 -0.59 -7.18
CA GLY A 444 12.09 0.10 -8.12
C GLY A 444 11.24 0.96 -9.05
N PHE A 445 11.65 1.10 -10.30
CA PHE A 445 10.92 1.94 -11.26
C PHE A 445 11.31 1.63 -12.70
N ARG A 446 10.48 2.11 -13.58
CA ARG A 446 10.80 2.32 -14.99
C ARG A 446 10.57 3.79 -15.34
N TYR A 447 11.11 4.24 -16.43
CA TYR A 447 10.92 5.62 -16.89
C TYR A 447 10.21 5.66 -18.24
N VAL A 448 9.56 6.80 -18.50
CA VAL A 448 8.84 7.08 -19.74
C VAL A 448 9.32 8.38 -20.38
N ILE A 449 9.16 8.48 -21.71
CA ILE A 449 9.16 9.72 -22.47
C ILE A 449 7.72 9.95 -22.88
N SER A 450 7.06 10.93 -22.30
CA SER A 450 5.64 11.15 -22.45
C SER A 450 5.27 12.63 -22.39
N ASN A 451 4.24 12.99 -23.15
CA ASN A 451 3.57 14.29 -23.08
C ASN A 451 2.16 14.18 -22.43
N ASN A 452 1.81 13.02 -21.90
CA ASN A 452 0.56 12.85 -21.18
C ASN A 452 0.61 13.65 -19.88
N GLN A 453 -0.44 14.43 -19.61
CA GLN A 453 -0.62 15.09 -18.34
C GLN A 453 -1.17 14.08 -17.33
N ASN A 454 -0.88 14.29 -16.07
CA ASN A 454 -1.54 13.56 -14.99
C ASN A 454 -2.71 14.44 -14.53
N ASP A 455 -3.90 14.20 -15.11
CA ASP A 455 -5.08 15.02 -14.88
C ASP A 455 -5.86 14.62 -13.62
N ASN A 456 -5.46 13.51 -12.98
CA ASN A 456 -6.05 13.10 -11.72
C ASN A 456 -5.52 14.01 -10.60
N LYS A 457 -6.28 15.05 -10.28
CA LYS A 457 -5.96 16.00 -9.22
C LYS A 457 -6.95 15.84 -8.08
N LEU A 458 -6.44 16.04 -6.87
CA LEU A 458 -7.29 16.12 -5.70
C LEU A 458 -8.25 17.32 -5.85
N ASP A 459 -9.52 17.12 -5.51
CA ASP A 459 -10.44 18.25 -5.34
C ASP A 459 -9.89 19.16 -4.23
N ILE A 460 -10.09 20.46 -4.36
CA ILE A 460 -9.62 21.42 -3.36
C ILE A 460 -10.17 21.09 -1.96
N TYR A 461 -11.37 20.52 -1.89
CA TYR A 461 -12.00 20.10 -0.64
C TYR A 461 -11.41 18.81 -0.04
N GLU A 462 -10.54 18.11 -0.78
CA GLU A 462 -9.77 16.96 -0.32
C GLU A 462 -8.33 17.33 0.12
N SER A 463 -7.95 18.62 0.06
CA SER A 463 -6.62 19.08 0.46
C SER A 463 -6.47 19.22 1.98
N ASP A 464 -5.28 18.92 2.51
CA ASP A 464 -4.95 19.12 3.93
C ASP A 464 -5.19 20.56 4.40
N GLU A 465 -4.87 21.53 3.54
CA GLU A 465 -5.05 22.94 3.85
C GLU A 465 -6.52 23.26 4.10
N LEU A 466 -7.40 22.84 3.20
CA LEU A 466 -8.82 23.14 3.34
C LEU A 466 -9.48 22.35 4.45
N VAL A 467 -9.11 21.07 4.64
CA VAL A 467 -9.58 20.27 5.78
C VAL A 467 -9.20 20.94 7.10
N SER A 468 -7.95 21.41 7.24
CA SER A 468 -7.49 22.15 8.42
C SER A 468 -8.25 23.45 8.63
N GLN A 469 -8.52 24.21 7.57
CA GLN A 469 -9.31 25.44 7.63
C GLN A 469 -10.75 25.18 8.09
N TYR A 470 -11.38 24.11 7.60
CA TYR A 470 -12.73 23.73 8.02
C TYR A 470 -12.76 23.20 9.46
N CYS A 471 -11.75 22.47 9.91
CA CYS A 471 -11.60 22.08 11.31
C CYS A 471 -11.48 23.32 12.21
N GLU A 472 -10.64 24.26 11.86
CA GLU A 472 -10.49 25.53 12.61
C GLU A 472 -11.79 26.34 12.58
N PHE A 473 -12.43 26.48 11.42
CA PHE A 473 -13.70 27.20 11.27
C PHE A 473 -14.81 26.58 12.13
N GLN A 474 -14.90 25.28 12.19
CA GLN A 474 -16.00 24.59 12.88
C GLN A 474 -15.72 24.34 14.37
N TYR A 475 -14.46 24.10 14.78
CA TYR A 475 -14.10 23.72 16.15
C TYR A 475 -13.14 24.67 16.84
N GLY A 476 -12.57 25.63 16.13
CA GLY A 476 -11.65 26.63 16.69
C GLY A 476 -12.30 27.57 17.70
N ASP A 477 -11.46 28.36 18.35
CA ASP A 477 -11.87 29.29 19.39
C ASP A 477 -12.75 30.44 18.85
N GLU A 478 -13.54 31.06 19.72
CA GLU A 478 -14.33 32.25 19.41
C GLU A 478 -13.41 33.48 19.46
N TYR A 479 -13.03 34.00 18.28
CA TYR A 479 -12.16 35.17 18.14
C TYR A 479 -12.98 36.45 18.09
N PHE A 480 -12.47 37.54 18.71
CA PHE A 480 -13.06 38.89 18.68
C PHE A 480 -14.52 38.96 19.18
N GLY A 481 -14.95 37.99 20.01
CA GLY A 481 -16.33 37.92 20.48
C GLY A 481 -17.35 37.48 19.44
N VAL A 482 -16.89 36.94 18.31
CA VAL A 482 -17.75 36.34 17.28
C VAL A 482 -17.99 34.88 17.65
N LYS A 483 -19.26 34.50 17.75
CA LYS A 483 -19.64 33.13 18.08
C LYS A 483 -19.34 32.17 16.93
N ASN A 484 -19.09 30.90 17.27
CA ASN A 484 -18.86 29.86 16.28
C ASN A 484 -20.08 29.72 15.35
N PHE A 485 -19.88 29.93 14.05
CA PHE A 485 -20.93 30.00 13.06
C PHE A 485 -21.73 28.68 12.97
N SER A 486 -21.06 27.54 12.87
CA SER A 486 -21.69 26.23 12.73
C SER A 486 -22.58 25.90 13.95
N LYS A 487 -22.10 26.24 15.15
CA LYS A 487 -22.87 26.08 16.40
C LYS A 487 -24.08 26.98 16.45
N GLU A 488 -23.99 28.25 16.05
CA GLU A 488 -25.12 29.17 16.03
C GLU A 488 -26.15 28.77 14.95
N CYS A 489 -25.71 28.28 13.78
CA CYS A 489 -26.62 27.73 12.76
C CYS A 489 -27.44 26.54 13.31
N ALA A 490 -26.76 25.60 13.93
CA ALA A 490 -27.44 24.45 14.57
C ALA A 490 -28.45 24.90 15.63
N LYS A 491 -28.08 25.88 16.47
CA LYS A 491 -28.97 26.43 17.48
C LYS A 491 -30.21 27.07 16.87
N ILE A 492 -30.05 27.86 15.79
CA ILE A 492 -31.20 28.42 15.06
C ILE A 492 -32.10 27.29 14.54
N GLY A 493 -31.52 26.25 13.92
CA GLY A 493 -32.27 25.09 13.48
C GLY A 493 -33.06 24.42 14.60
N ILE A 494 -32.42 24.27 15.77
CA ILE A 494 -33.06 23.71 16.99
C ILE A 494 -34.22 24.61 17.45
N ASP A 495 -33.99 25.90 17.56
CA ASP A 495 -34.99 26.85 18.09
C ASP A 495 -36.26 26.96 17.21
N PHE A 496 -36.10 26.88 15.90
CA PHE A 496 -37.19 26.95 14.94
C PHE A 496 -37.90 25.62 14.67
N SER A 497 -37.31 24.49 15.03
CA SER A 497 -37.89 23.16 14.77
C SER A 497 -38.97 22.81 15.80
N LYS A 498 -40.17 22.55 15.31
CA LYS A 498 -41.26 22.06 16.12
C LYS A 498 -41.21 20.56 16.43
N ASN A 499 -40.54 19.81 15.57
CA ASN A 499 -40.35 18.38 15.70
C ASN A 499 -38.83 18.08 15.78
N LYS A 500 -38.45 17.27 16.76
CA LYS A 500 -37.05 16.93 17.05
C LYS A 500 -36.71 15.48 16.69
N THR A 501 -37.51 14.82 15.86
CA THR A 501 -37.32 13.41 15.52
C THR A 501 -36.14 13.21 14.60
N LYS A 502 -36.03 14.02 13.54
CA LYS A 502 -34.95 13.89 12.55
C LYS A 502 -34.42 15.23 12.05
N ALA A 503 -33.11 15.31 11.82
CA ALA A 503 -32.49 16.44 11.16
C ALA A 503 -31.52 15.95 10.06
N LEU A 504 -31.38 16.76 9.02
CA LEU A 504 -30.45 16.54 7.93
C LEU A 504 -29.55 17.76 7.81
N ASP A 505 -28.25 17.54 7.88
CA ASP A 505 -27.17 18.54 7.69
C ASP A 505 -26.51 18.31 6.34
N LEU A 506 -26.81 19.19 5.38
CA LEU A 506 -26.27 19.11 4.01
C LEU A 506 -25.02 19.98 3.88
N GLY A 507 -23.91 19.38 3.47
CA GLY A 507 -22.59 20.01 3.46
C GLY A 507 -22.06 20.15 4.87
N CYS A 508 -22.10 19.05 5.62
CA CYS A 508 -21.77 19.04 7.05
C CYS A 508 -20.29 19.30 7.33
N ALA A 509 -19.43 19.21 6.32
CA ALA A 509 -17.96 19.28 6.43
C ALA A 509 -17.48 18.40 7.61
N THR A 510 -16.77 18.96 8.59
CA THR A 510 -16.29 18.23 9.77
C THR A 510 -17.38 18.02 10.86
N ALA A 511 -18.65 18.09 10.46
CA ALA A 511 -19.84 17.68 11.22
C ALA A 511 -20.14 18.45 12.52
N ARG A 512 -19.59 19.65 12.73
CA ARG A 512 -19.88 20.43 13.96
C ARG A 512 -21.37 20.71 14.14
N ALA A 513 -22.06 21.16 13.10
CA ALA A 513 -23.50 21.44 13.17
C ALA A 513 -24.30 20.15 13.42
N SER A 514 -23.94 19.05 12.78
CA SER A 514 -24.53 17.72 13.01
C SER A 514 -24.45 17.30 14.49
N PHE A 515 -23.28 17.45 15.12
CA PHE A 515 -23.09 17.11 16.54
C PHE A 515 -23.87 18.05 17.49
N GLU A 516 -24.00 19.31 17.14
CA GLU A 516 -24.83 20.24 17.93
C GLU A 516 -26.34 19.91 17.80
N LEU A 517 -26.80 19.54 16.60
CA LEU A 517 -28.18 19.09 16.36
C LEU A 517 -28.48 17.78 17.11
N ALA A 518 -27.52 16.85 17.15
CA ALA A 518 -27.67 15.56 17.84
C ALA A 518 -27.86 15.66 19.36
N LYS A 519 -27.69 16.84 19.96
CA LYS A 519 -28.02 17.09 21.37
C LYS A 519 -29.52 17.21 21.63
N GLU A 520 -30.29 17.50 20.59
CA GLU A 520 -31.72 17.84 20.70
C GLU A 520 -32.64 17.02 19.77
N PHE A 521 -32.06 16.39 18.72
CA PHE A 521 -32.79 15.55 17.77
C PHE A 521 -32.50 14.08 18.05
N ASP A 522 -33.52 13.22 17.86
CA ASP A 522 -33.41 11.77 18.05
C ASP A 522 -32.50 11.12 17.01
N GLU A 523 -32.47 11.66 15.78
CA GLU A 523 -31.68 11.17 14.67
C GLU A 523 -31.15 12.35 13.85
N VAL A 524 -29.87 12.37 13.57
CA VAL A 524 -29.22 13.38 12.71
C VAL A 524 -28.39 12.68 11.65
N GLU A 525 -28.57 13.08 10.41
CA GLU A 525 -27.80 12.63 9.28
C GLU A 525 -27.01 13.80 8.71
N GLY A 526 -25.67 13.68 8.63
CA GLY A 526 -24.77 14.63 7.97
C GLY A 526 -24.33 14.05 6.63
N ILE A 527 -24.33 14.89 5.59
CA ILE A 527 -23.87 14.50 4.25
C ILE A 527 -22.88 15.55 3.76
N ASP A 528 -21.72 15.12 3.30
CA ASP A 528 -20.75 15.97 2.65
C ASP A 528 -20.25 15.37 1.34
N PHE A 529 -19.69 16.23 0.48
CA PHE A 529 -19.08 15.86 -0.78
C PHE A 529 -17.66 15.28 -0.56
N SER A 530 -16.91 15.87 0.37
CA SER A 530 -15.53 15.48 0.64
C SER A 530 -15.46 14.24 1.52
N ALA A 531 -14.77 13.21 1.03
CA ALA A 531 -14.52 11.99 1.80
C ALA A 531 -13.58 12.23 3.00
N ARG A 532 -12.80 13.32 2.99
CA ARG A 532 -11.87 13.67 4.07
C ARG A 532 -12.51 14.46 5.21
N PHE A 533 -13.70 15.02 5.00
CA PHE A 533 -14.43 15.71 6.05
C PHE A 533 -15.23 14.78 6.95
N ILE A 534 -15.63 13.66 6.42
CA ILE A 534 -16.38 12.59 7.08
C ILE A 534 -15.49 11.39 7.33
#